data_9a0a59d381596621a404c2f3a0f7ecc8
#
_entry.id   9a0a59d381596621a404c2f3a0f7ecc8
#
_cell.length_a   1.000
_cell.length_b   1.000
_cell.length_c   1.000
_cell.angle_alpha   90.00
_cell.angle_beta   90.00
_cell.angle_gamma   90.00
#
_symmetry.space_group_name_H-M   'P 1'
#
loop_
_entity.id
_entity.type
_entity.pdbx_description
1 polymer ?
#
loop_
_entity_poly.entity_id
_entity_poly.type
_entity_poly.pdbx_seq_one_letter_code
_entity_poly.pdbx_strand_id
1 'polypeptide(L)' 'MDWLKDAVAGIGLVFFVASSFALTSAAQAIFAS' A
#
# COMPACT_ATOMS: atom_id res chain seq x y z
N MET A 1 -4.08 0.11 -25.02
CA MET A 1 -3.20 -0.93 -24.52
C MET A 1 -3.64 -1.32 -23.14
N ASP A 2 -4.31 -2.45 -23.07
CA ASP A 2 -5.01 -2.84 -21.86
C ASP A 2 -4.04 -3.33 -20.78
N TRP A 3 -2.95 -3.99 -21.20
CA TRP A 3 -1.99 -4.49 -20.24
C TRP A 3 -1.30 -3.36 -19.47
N LEU A 4 -1.08 -2.22 -20.14
CA LEU A 4 -0.44 -1.08 -19.50
C LEU A 4 -1.34 -0.50 -18.42
N LYS A 5 -2.63 -0.35 -18.72
CA LYS A 5 -3.59 0.15 -17.75
C LYS A 5 -3.72 -0.80 -16.57
N ASP A 6 -3.71 -2.09 -16.85
CA ASP A 6 -3.79 -3.09 -15.80
C ASP A 6 -2.55 -3.07 -14.92
N ALA A 7 -1.38 -2.93 -15.52
CA ALA A 7 -0.12 -2.85 -14.77
C ALA A 7 -0.11 -1.62 -13.85
N VAL A 8 -0.53 -0.46 -14.36
CA VAL A 8 -0.58 0.76 -13.57
C VAL A 8 -1.57 0.62 -12.42
N ALA A 9 -2.72 0.02 -12.70
CA ALA A 9 -3.72 -0.21 -11.67
C ALA A 9 -3.19 -1.14 -10.58
N GLY A 10 -2.49 -2.19 -10.99
CA GLY A 10 -1.88 -3.13 -10.05
C GLY A 10 -0.81 -2.49 -9.18
N ILE A 11 0.03 -1.67 -9.77
CA ILE A 11 1.07 -0.94 -9.02
C ILE A 11 0.42 -0.02 -8.00
N GLY A 12 -0.61 0.73 -8.40
CA GLY A 12 -1.30 1.62 -7.49
C GLY A 12 -1.96 0.88 -6.34
N LEU A 13 -2.55 -0.28 -6.63
CA LEU A 13 -3.17 -1.10 -5.61
C LEU A 13 -2.14 -1.62 -4.61
N VAL A 14 -1.01 -2.10 -5.09
CA VAL A 14 0.07 -2.60 -4.23
C VAL A 14 0.60 -1.47 -3.35
N PHE A 15 0.81 -0.29 -3.92
CA PHE A 15 1.25 0.87 -3.15
C PHE A 15 0.26 1.24 -2.07
N PHE A 16 -1.01 1.19 -2.39
CA PHE A 16 -2.06 1.53 -1.42
C PHE A 16 -2.06 0.54 -0.26
N VAL A 17 -2.00 -0.75 -0.57
CA VAL A 17 -2.00 -1.79 0.46
C VAL A 17 -0.73 -1.70 1.31
N ALA A 18 0.42 -1.51 0.69
CA ALA A 18 1.68 -1.40 1.41
C ALA A 18 1.69 -0.18 2.33
N SER A 19 1.16 0.94 1.85
CA SER A 19 1.08 2.16 2.66
C SER A 19 0.14 1.98 3.84
N SER A 20 -0.99 1.33 3.63
CA SER A 20 -1.93 1.04 4.71
C SER A 20 -1.31 0.14 5.77
N PHE A 21 -0.57 -0.87 5.34
CA PHE A 21 0.13 -1.76 6.25
C PHE A 21 1.19 -1.01 7.05
N ALA A 22 1.96 -0.16 6.39
CA ALA A 22 3.00 0.62 7.04
C ALA A 22 2.41 1.57 8.08
N LEU A 23 1.30 2.22 7.76
CA LEU A 23 0.63 3.12 8.69
C LEU A 23 0.13 2.38 9.93
N THR A 24 -0.47 1.22 9.73
CA THR A 24 -0.96 0.41 10.85
C THR A 24 0.20 -0.03 11.73
N SER A 25 1.29 -0.47 11.13
CA SER A 25 2.47 -0.91 11.86
C SER A 25 3.09 0.23 12.65
N ALA A 26 3.19 1.41 12.04
CA ALA A 26 3.74 2.59 12.71
C ALA A 26 2.87 3.02 13.88
N ALA A 27 1.55 2.99 13.72
CA ALA A 27 0.63 3.34 14.78
C ALA A 27 0.78 2.39 15.97
N GLN A 28 0.89 1.10 15.71
CA GLN A 28 1.09 0.12 16.77
C GLN A 28 2.40 0.34 17.51
N ALA A 29 3.46 0.68 16.79
CA ALA A 29 4.75 0.96 17.40
C ALA A 29 4.68 2.17 18.33
N ILE A 30 3.94 3.19 17.94
CA ILE A 30 3.76 4.39 18.76
C ILE A 30 2.95 4.05 20.01
N PHE A 31 1.85 3.31 19.86
CA PHE A 31 1.02 2.94 20.98
C PHE A 31 1.72 1.96 21.93
N ALA A 32 2.58 1.10 21.38
CA ALA A 32 3.27 0.09 22.17
C ALA A 32 4.48 0.67 22.92
N SER A 33 4.98 1.79 22.47
CA SER A 33 6.13 2.43 23.15
C SER A 33 5.65 3.46 24.17
#